data_29bba35115ec75f3cfcb2d1a74bb894a
#
_entry.id   29bba35115ec75f3cfcb2d1a74bb894a
#
_cell.length_a   1.000
_cell.length_b   1.000
_cell.length_c   1.000
_cell.angle_alpha   90.00
_cell.angle_beta   90.00
_cell.angle_gamma   90.00
#
_symmetry.space_group_name_H-M   'P 1'
#
loop_
_entity.id
_entity.type
_entity.pdbx_description
1 polymer ?
#
loop_
_entity_poly.entity_id
_entity_poly.type
_entity_poly.pdbx_seq_one_letter_code
_entity_poly.pdbx_strand_id
1 'polypeptide(L)'
;MSTNQRPRGVGRIWTLAVLVPVLAGSQFARQDNDDTRKERTLYVWAGDQARVAPDFLAVIDFDEDSPRYGRVIGTVPIPGPGGSGNEPHHCHLSADKNVLACGGLLALLRGQNSIFFFDVSEPRRPRFMFSTSGTLSNITDDFLPLKDGGFLVTQMGSHTGGTPGRVAEFDANLQLTGEWPADPPEHDFNPHGISARPDLNLMVTADFMMPASSLNVIPGDPLLRGIIRVWDLRRRSIVRTIEIPTALGTMDVKLIPKDPLGRAFTAGMFDGFVYLVDTRNGTAHAVFDCETIVPHIPVPVRGGMTQLMAMPRAGDRLIFGLFQAGQVGMLDISDPEHPVQAGIVNLGVDAGPHMIALTDDDKRLVVSDYFLNEDDFGKIHFEGDHHVRVIRVFRNGLALDRRFDVDFNTAFATGPARPHGVAMK
;
A
#
# COMPACT_ATOMS: atom_id res chain seq x y z
N MET A 1 -68.98 -4.73 -81.38
CA MET A 1 -70.32 -4.42 -80.93
C MET A 1 -70.20 -3.85 -79.55
N SER A 2 -70.42 -2.56 -79.49
CA SER A 2 -71.35 -1.87 -78.59
C SER A 2 -70.87 -1.75 -77.18
N THR A 3 -70.36 -0.58 -76.79
CA THR A 3 -71.00 0.58 -76.15
C THR A 3 -71.25 0.30 -74.62
N ASN A 4 -70.95 1.09 -73.69
CA ASN A 4 -71.21 2.48 -73.41
C ASN A 4 -70.61 2.87 -72.05
N GLN A 5 -69.98 3.99 -71.93
CA GLN A 5 -70.27 5.24 -71.18
C GLN A 5 -70.29 5.17 -69.61
N ARG A 6 -69.47 5.98 -69.13
CA ARG A 6 -69.27 6.90 -67.99
C ARG A 6 -70.54 7.18 -67.09
N PRO A 7 -70.47 7.81 -65.82
CA PRO A 7 -69.57 8.92 -65.46
C PRO A 7 -68.99 8.95 -64.01
N ARG A 8 -67.98 9.75 -63.84
CA ARG A 8 -67.58 10.70 -62.80
C ARG A 8 -68.17 10.62 -61.36
N GLY A 9 -67.26 10.41 -60.37
CA GLY A 9 -67.49 10.80 -58.99
C GLY A 9 -66.23 11.32 -58.40
N VAL A 10 -66.12 12.61 -58.07
CA VAL A 10 -65.01 13.28 -57.45
C VAL A 10 -65.07 13.00 -55.94
N GLY A 11 -64.10 12.21 -55.45
CA GLY A 11 -63.96 11.97 -54.04
C GLY A 11 -62.66 12.64 -53.54
N ARG A 12 -62.82 13.62 -52.66
CA ARG A 12 -61.74 14.35 -51.99
C ARG A 12 -60.93 13.39 -51.16
N ILE A 13 -59.64 13.26 -51.44
CA ILE A 13 -58.67 12.58 -50.59
C ILE A 13 -58.25 13.56 -49.47
N TRP A 14 -58.62 13.27 -48.25
CA TRP A 14 -58.05 13.92 -47.05
C TRP A 14 -56.75 13.25 -46.73
N THR A 15 -55.63 13.97 -46.93
CA THR A 15 -54.32 13.55 -46.49
C THR A 15 -54.23 13.83 -44.99
N LEU A 16 -54.33 12.78 -44.19
CA LEU A 16 -53.99 12.85 -42.76
C LEU A 16 -52.46 12.97 -42.64
N ALA A 17 -51.97 14.15 -42.29
CA ALA A 17 -50.62 14.35 -41.87
C ALA A 17 -50.48 13.80 -40.45
N VAL A 18 -49.85 12.64 -40.30
CA VAL A 18 -49.42 12.13 -39.01
C VAL A 18 -48.18 12.90 -38.59
N LEU A 19 -48.32 13.86 -37.67
CA LEU A 19 -47.22 14.48 -36.94
C LEU A 19 -46.66 13.43 -35.97
N VAL A 20 -45.50 12.87 -36.27
CA VAL A 20 -44.68 12.13 -35.35
C VAL A 20 -43.93 13.16 -34.50
N PRO A 21 -44.14 13.21 -33.16
CA PRO A 21 -43.28 14.05 -32.32
C PRO A 21 -41.89 13.42 -32.28
N VAL A 22 -40.94 14.09 -32.87
CA VAL A 22 -39.53 13.82 -32.60
C VAL A 22 -39.28 14.23 -31.15
N LEU A 23 -39.30 13.24 -30.26
CA LEU A 23 -38.73 13.37 -28.93
C LEU A 23 -37.21 13.54 -29.12
N ALA A 24 -36.78 14.79 -29.10
CA ALA A 24 -35.39 15.12 -28.87
C ALA A 24 -35.03 14.59 -27.47
N GLY A 25 -34.57 13.36 -27.42
CA GLY A 25 -33.93 12.81 -26.25
C GLY A 25 -32.71 13.67 -25.96
N SER A 26 -32.85 14.58 -24.99
CA SER A 26 -31.70 15.16 -24.33
C SER A 26 -30.93 14.00 -23.74
N GLN A 27 -29.84 13.62 -24.41
CA GLN A 27 -28.76 12.88 -23.79
C GLN A 27 -28.18 13.83 -22.71
N PHE A 28 -28.78 13.81 -21.52
CA PHE A 28 -28.05 14.15 -20.35
C PHE A 28 -26.94 13.11 -20.29
N ALA A 29 -25.75 13.49 -20.74
CA ALA A 29 -24.53 12.83 -20.32
C ALA A 29 -24.65 12.72 -18.80
N ARG A 30 -24.77 11.50 -18.28
CA ARG A 30 -24.46 11.24 -16.90
C ARG A 30 -23.01 11.74 -16.75
N GLN A 31 -22.86 12.94 -16.24
CA GLN A 31 -21.67 13.30 -15.51
C GLN A 31 -21.61 12.26 -14.39
N ASP A 32 -20.86 11.21 -14.63
CA ASP A 32 -20.42 10.36 -13.54
C ASP A 32 -19.83 11.32 -12.52
N ASN A 33 -20.42 11.36 -11.34
CA ASN A 33 -19.89 12.07 -10.18
C ASN A 33 -18.62 11.34 -9.74
N ASP A 34 -17.58 11.42 -10.55
CA ASP A 34 -16.21 10.94 -10.26
C ASP A 34 -15.56 11.82 -9.17
N ASP A 35 -16.18 12.95 -8.85
CA ASP A 35 -15.66 13.95 -7.91
C ASP A 35 -15.80 13.52 -6.44
N THR A 36 -16.68 12.57 -6.12
CA THR A 36 -16.84 12.05 -4.74
C THR A 36 -15.81 10.99 -4.35
N ARG A 37 -14.95 10.56 -5.28
CA ARG A 37 -13.92 9.54 -5.08
C ARG A 37 -12.50 10.08 -5.10
N LYS A 38 -12.29 11.36 -5.36
CA LYS A 38 -10.96 11.97 -5.36
C LYS A 38 -10.51 12.23 -3.95
N GLU A 39 -9.42 11.62 -3.55
CA GLU A 39 -8.74 11.96 -2.31
C GLU A 39 -8.15 13.36 -2.43
N ARG A 40 -8.41 14.19 -1.41
CA ARG A 40 -7.99 15.61 -1.36
C ARG A 40 -7.06 15.90 -0.19
N THR A 41 -6.80 14.92 0.63
CA THR A 41 -5.91 15.02 1.78
C THR A 41 -4.96 13.83 1.77
N LEU A 42 -3.67 14.11 1.87
CA LEU A 42 -2.64 13.11 2.08
C LEU A 42 -2.13 13.21 3.52
N TYR A 43 -2.10 12.09 4.20
CA TYR A 43 -1.45 11.91 5.49
C TYR A 43 -0.10 11.25 5.27
N VAL A 44 0.91 11.79 5.94
CA VAL A 44 2.25 11.20 5.96
C VAL A 44 2.69 11.06 7.41
N TRP A 45 2.90 9.83 7.84
CA TRP A 45 3.45 9.51 9.13
C TRP A 45 4.96 9.69 9.09
N ALA A 46 5.50 10.58 9.91
CA ALA A 46 6.86 11.07 9.80
C ALA A 46 7.56 11.17 11.16
N GLY A 47 8.85 10.92 11.16
CA GLY A 47 9.73 11.06 12.32
C GLY A 47 10.61 12.29 12.23
N ASP A 48 10.92 12.85 13.40
CA ASP A 48 12.00 13.84 13.52
C ASP A 48 13.34 13.21 13.11
N GLN A 49 14.11 13.88 12.26
CA GLN A 49 15.39 13.40 11.77
C GLN A 49 16.39 13.13 12.92
N ALA A 50 16.40 14.00 13.91
CA ALA A 50 17.27 13.87 15.08
C ALA A 50 16.73 12.86 16.12
N ARG A 51 15.48 12.39 15.96
CA ARG A 51 14.77 11.49 16.89
C ARG A 51 14.64 12.05 18.32
N VAL A 52 14.56 13.36 18.44
CA VAL A 52 14.46 14.12 19.70
C VAL A 52 13.09 14.78 19.82
N ALA A 53 12.64 15.47 18.78
CA ALA A 53 11.30 16.03 18.72
C ALA A 53 10.24 14.92 18.51
N PRO A 54 8.97 15.19 18.82
CA PRO A 54 7.90 14.21 18.59
C PRO A 54 7.78 13.79 17.14
N ASP A 55 7.56 12.50 16.90
CA ASP A 55 7.05 11.98 15.64
C ASP A 55 5.64 12.56 15.41
N PHE A 56 5.23 12.70 14.15
CA PHE A 56 4.01 13.43 13.85
C PHE A 56 3.33 12.95 12.56
N LEU A 57 2.03 13.15 12.48
CA LEU A 57 1.26 13.00 11.26
C LEU A 57 1.27 14.34 10.50
N ALA A 58 1.89 14.40 9.33
CA ALA A 58 1.80 15.52 8.41
C ALA A 58 0.50 15.45 7.61
N VAL A 59 -0.16 16.59 7.42
CA VAL A 59 -1.37 16.74 6.60
C VAL A 59 -1.01 17.59 5.40
N ILE A 60 -1.21 17.07 4.20
CA ILE A 60 -0.80 17.70 2.95
C ILE A 60 -2.03 17.90 2.07
N ASP A 61 -2.12 19.07 1.41
CA ASP A 61 -3.14 19.34 0.41
C ASP A 61 -2.91 18.47 -0.84
N PHE A 62 -3.80 17.52 -1.05
CA PHE A 62 -3.71 16.53 -2.13
C PHE A 62 -4.76 16.75 -3.24
N ASP A 63 -5.50 17.85 -3.16
CA ASP A 63 -6.43 18.28 -4.17
C ASP A 63 -5.71 18.88 -5.37
N GLU A 64 -5.71 18.21 -6.51
CA GLU A 64 -5.03 18.63 -7.73
C GLU A 64 -5.51 19.97 -8.29
N ASP A 65 -6.73 20.37 -7.95
CA ASP A 65 -7.36 21.61 -8.36
C ASP A 65 -7.06 22.75 -7.36
N SER A 66 -6.44 22.42 -6.21
CA SER A 66 -6.05 23.41 -5.20
C SER A 66 -4.76 24.15 -5.61
N PRO A 67 -4.71 25.48 -5.41
CA PRO A 67 -3.46 26.23 -5.56
C PRO A 67 -2.39 25.86 -4.50
N ARG A 68 -2.77 25.04 -3.51
CA ARG A 68 -1.89 24.55 -2.46
C ARG A 68 -1.53 23.07 -2.63
N TYR A 69 -1.81 22.47 -3.78
CA TYR A 69 -1.47 21.07 -4.07
C TYR A 69 0.01 20.80 -3.74
N GLY A 70 0.27 19.80 -2.89
CA GLY A 70 1.61 19.48 -2.38
C GLY A 70 2.09 20.35 -1.21
N ARG A 71 1.24 21.19 -0.63
CA ARG A 71 1.62 21.99 0.55
C ARG A 71 1.21 21.30 1.85
N VAL A 72 2.12 21.29 2.81
CA VAL A 72 1.79 20.93 4.19
C VAL A 72 0.80 21.95 4.74
N ILE A 73 -0.34 21.48 5.25
CA ILE A 73 -1.42 22.29 5.78
C ILE A 73 -1.59 22.13 7.29
N GLY A 74 -0.93 21.17 7.89
CA GLY A 74 -0.93 20.94 9.33
C GLY A 74 -0.06 19.77 9.75
N THR A 75 0.17 19.64 11.05
CA THR A 75 0.85 18.51 11.68
C THR A 75 0.13 18.12 12.97
N VAL A 76 0.17 16.84 13.31
CA VAL A 76 -0.35 16.32 14.59
C VAL A 76 0.78 15.56 15.28
N PRO A 77 1.50 16.19 16.20
CA PRO A 77 2.57 15.54 16.95
C PRO A 77 2.01 14.54 17.95
N ILE A 78 2.77 13.49 18.22
CA ILE A 78 2.47 12.54 19.30
C ILE A 78 2.79 13.18 20.66
N PRO A 79 1.83 13.30 21.57
CA PRO A 79 2.05 13.92 22.86
C PRO A 79 2.80 13.04 23.83
N GLY A 80 3.52 13.66 24.76
CA GLY A 80 4.13 12.98 25.92
C GLY A 80 5.46 12.29 25.65
N PRO A 81 6.01 11.61 26.67
CA PRO A 81 7.36 11.04 26.62
C PRO A 81 7.55 9.93 25.58
N GLY A 82 6.49 9.19 25.25
CA GLY A 82 6.51 8.14 24.21
C GLY A 82 6.34 8.67 22.78
N GLY A 83 6.40 9.98 22.57
CA GLY A 83 6.10 10.59 21.29
C GLY A 83 7.26 10.66 20.30
N SER A 84 8.50 10.39 20.70
CA SER A 84 9.67 10.61 19.83
C SER A 84 10.47 9.34 19.59
N GLY A 85 11.04 9.22 18.37
CA GLY A 85 11.96 8.16 17.99
C GLY A 85 11.34 6.77 17.92
N ASN A 86 10.03 6.71 17.67
CA ASN A 86 9.30 5.45 17.44
C ASN A 86 9.66 4.82 16.09
N GLU A 87 10.25 5.58 15.21
CA GLU A 87 10.48 5.26 13.81
C GLU A 87 9.15 5.02 13.10
N PRO A 88 8.47 6.08 12.68
CA PRO A 88 7.26 6.00 11.86
C PRO A 88 7.38 4.99 10.74
N HIS A 89 6.37 4.11 10.62
CA HIS A 89 6.38 3.04 9.65
C HIS A 89 5.06 3.04 8.85
N HIS A 90 4.50 1.91 8.46
CA HIS A 90 3.33 1.85 7.60
C HIS A 90 2.08 2.43 8.25
N CYS A 91 1.13 2.88 7.43
CA CYS A 91 -0.17 3.39 7.83
C CYS A 91 -1.28 2.87 6.93
N HIS A 92 -2.47 2.63 7.51
CA HIS A 92 -3.67 2.34 6.75
C HIS A 92 -4.92 3.00 7.35
N LEU A 93 -5.82 3.43 6.48
CA LEU A 93 -7.15 3.91 6.89
C LEU A 93 -8.08 2.74 7.22
N SER A 94 -8.97 2.93 8.19
CA SER A 94 -10.12 2.04 8.41
C SER A 94 -11.00 1.94 7.17
N ALA A 95 -11.85 0.92 7.09
CA ALA A 95 -12.72 0.71 5.92
C ALA A 95 -13.67 1.89 5.63
N ASP A 96 -14.09 2.63 6.66
CA ASP A 96 -14.89 3.85 6.56
C ASP A 96 -14.05 5.12 6.41
N LYS A 97 -12.73 4.99 6.39
CA LYS A 97 -11.74 6.07 6.30
C LYS A 97 -11.81 7.11 7.43
N ASN A 98 -12.34 6.77 8.60
CA ASN A 98 -12.45 7.71 9.74
C ASN A 98 -11.33 7.56 10.76
N VAL A 99 -10.64 6.43 10.76
CA VAL A 99 -9.49 6.16 11.61
C VAL A 99 -8.28 5.87 10.72
N LEU A 100 -7.13 6.44 11.09
CA LEU A 100 -5.84 6.08 10.52
C LEU A 100 -5.03 5.35 11.59
N ALA A 101 -4.58 4.14 11.27
CA ALA A 101 -3.69 3.36 12.11
C ALA A 101 -2.27 3.40 11.53
N CYS A 102 -1.26 3.63 12.38
CA CYS A 102 0.14 3.76 11.99
C CYS A 102 1.07 2.96 12.90
N GLY A 103 2.17 2.46 12.34
CA GLY A 103 3.18 1.69 13.05
C GLY A 103 4.38 2.51 13.51
N GLY A 104 5.06 2.02 14.54
CA GLY A 104 6.37 2.53 15.00
C GLY A 104 7.36 1.38 15.08
N LEU A 105 8.24 1.24 14.10
CA LEU A 105 9.13 0.11 13.91
C LEU A 105 10.12 -0.07 15.08
N LEU A 106 10.69 1.02 15.56
CA LEU A 106 11.71 1.00 16.61
C LEU A 106 11.17 1.37 18.01
N ALA A 107 9.85 1.48 18.17
CA ALA A 107 9.22 1.83 19.43
C ALA A 107 9.61 0.83 20.57
N LEU A 108 9.71 -0.46 20.25
CA LEU A 108 10.14 -1.50 21.18
C LEU A 108 11.49 -1.20 21.82
N LEU A 109 12.47 -0.71 21.06
CA LEU A 109 13.82 -0.40 21.56
C LEU A 109 13.83 0.71 22.62
N ARG A 110 12.74 1.47 22.72
CA ARG A 110 12.54 2.54 23.71
C ARG A 110 11.51 2.18 24.79
N GLY A 111 10.95 0.96 24.74
CA GLY A 111 9.86 0.55 25.64
C GLY A 111 8.58 1.37 25.44
N GLN A 112 8.32 1.80 24.19
CA GLN A 112 7.18 2.62 23.82
C GLN A 112 6.12 1.79 23.08
N ASN A 113 4.90 2.33 22.99
CA ASN A 113 3.83 1.77 22.18
C ASN A 113 4.18 1.84 20.69
N SER A 114 3.86 0.78 19.94
CA SER A 114 4.22 0.63 18.53
C SER A 114 3.05 0.82 17.54
N ILE A 115 1.84 1.05 18.04
CA ILE A 115 0.64 1.28 17.22
C ILE A 115 0.02 2.60 17.64
N PHE A 116 -0.27 3.46 16.66
CA PHE A 116 -0.79 4.81 16.86
C PHE A 116 -2.08 4.98 16.08
N PHE A 117 -3.14 5.49 16.72
CA PHE A 117 -4.43 5.75 16.11
C PHE A 117 -4.73 7.24 16.04
N PHE A 118 -5.23 7.67 14.89
CA PHE A 118 -5.65 9.05 14.63
C PHE A 118 -7.11 9.07 14.16
N ASP A 119 -7.91 9.98 14.73
CA ASP A 119 -9.22 10.35 14.19
C ASP A 119 -8.99 11.26 12.98
N VAL A 120 -9.38 10.80 11.81
CA VAL A 120 -9.30 11.52 10.55
C VAL A 120 -10.70 11.75 9.94
N SER A 121 -11.76 11.70 10.74
CA SER A 121 -13.14 11.97 10.31
C SER A 121 -13.27 13.35 9.68
N GLU A 122 -12.55 14.35 10.22
CA GLU A 122 -12.32 15.65 9.60
C GLU A 122 -10.97 15.64 8.86
N PRO A 123 -10.91 15.43 7.54
CA PRO A 123 -9.68 15.13 6.83
C PRO A 123 -8.56 16.17 7.02
N ARG A 124 -8.91 17.46 7.09
CA ARG A 124 -7.93 18.54 7.23
C ARG A 124 -7.60 18.89 8.69
N ARG A 125 -8.23 18.21 9.67
CA ARG A 125 -8.05 18.43 11.11
C ARG A 125 -7.96 17.13 11.88
N PRO A 126 -7.05 16.21 11.51
CA PRO A 126 -6.89 14.97 12.24
C PRO A 126 -6.50 15.21 13.69
N ARG A 127 -6.78 14.24 14.56
CA ARG A 127 -6.43 14.28 15.98
C ARG A 127 -5.79 12.95 16.39
N PHE A 128 -4.73 13.03 17.17
CA PHE A 128 -4.20 11.85 17.82
C PHE A 128 -5.22 11.33 18.84
N MET A 129 -5.50 10.04 18.80
CA MET A 129 -6.42 9.39 19.75
C MET A 129 -5.64 8.79 20.92
N PHE A 130 -4.87 7.76 20.63
CA PHE A 130 -4.01 7.06 21.61
C PHE A 130 -3.00 6.18 20.87
N SER A 131 -2.08 5.60 21.65
CA SER A 131 -1.17 4.55 21.17
C SER A 131 -1.27 3.31 22.06
N THR A 132 -0.96 2.15 21.48
CA THR A 132 -0.96 0.85 22.16
C THR A 132 0.09 -0.08 21.54
N SER A 133 0.17 -1.31 22.00
CA SER A 133 0.99 -2.38 21.45
C SER A 133 0.25 -3.71 21.57
N GLY A 134 0.72 -4.75 20.88
CA GLY A 134 0.38 -6.12 21.20
C GLY A 134 0.85 -6.49 22.61
N THR A 135 0.30 -7.54 23.16
CA THR A 135 0.69 -8.09 24.47
C THR A 135 1.70 -9.22 24.33
N LEU A 136 1.61 -10.00 23.26
CA LEU A 136 2.48 -11.14 22.96
C LEU A 136 3.50 -10.80 21.85
N SER A 137 3.21 -9.78 21.05
CA SER A 137 3.99 -9.39 19.88
C SER A 137 4.20 -7.89 19.79
N ASN A 138 5.21 -7.49 19.02
CA ASN A 138 5.61 -6.10 18.83
C ASN A 138 6.33 -5.94 17.47
N ILE A 139 6.86 -4.75 17.17
CA ILE A 139 7.49 -4.37 15.92
C ILE A 139 6.44 -4.35 14.83
N THR A 140 5.59 -3.33 14.92
CA THR A 140 4.42 -3.13 14.05
C THR A 140 4.83 -2.78 12.64
N ASP A 141 4.23 -3.49 11.68
CA ASP A 141 4.51 -3.28 10.27
C ASP A 141 3.27 -2.88 9.48
N ASP A 142 2.52 -3.82 8.92
CA ASP A 142 1.43 -3.55 7.97
C ASP A 142 0.04 -3.73 8.62
N PHE A 143 -0.96 -3.08 8.01
CA PHE A 143 -2.32 -3.01 8.52
C PHE A 143 -3.32 -3.46 7.44
N LEU A 144 -4.20 -4.36 7.79
CA LEU A 144 -5.33 -4.77 6.97
C LEU A 144 -6.63 -4.27 7.61
N PRO A 145 -7.33 -3.30 7.02
CA PRO A 145 -8.59 -2.82 7.55
C PRO A 145 -9.69 -3.89 7.41
N LEU A 146 -10.46 -4.07 8.46
CA LEU A 146 -11.62 -4.95 8.51
C LEU A 146 -12.91 -4.19 8.19
N LYS A 147 -13.90 -4.89 7.62
CA LYS A 147 -15.18 -4.26 7.21
C LYS A 147 -15.98 -3.67 8.36
N ASP A 148 -15.79 -4.15 9.57
CA ASP A 148 -16.42 -3.66 10.79
C ASP A 148 -15.77 -2.41 11.39
N GLY A 149 -14.68 -1.94 10.79
CA GLY A 149 -13.92 -0.76 11.24
C GLY A 149 -12.68 -1.08 12.07
N GLY A 150 -12.45 -2.36 12.36
CA GLY A 150 -11.24 -2.84 13.04
C GLY A 150 -10.05 -3.03 12.09
N PHE A 151 -8.97 -3.64 12.63
CA PHE A 151 -7.73 -3.92 11.88
C PHE A 151 -7.13 -5.27 12.24
N LEU A 152 -6.52 -5.91 11.25
CA LEU A 152 -5.47 -6.90 11.48
C LEU A 152 -4.12 -6.22 11.25
N VAL A 153 -3.19 -6.42 12.16
CA VAL A 153 -1.90 -5.70 12.20
C VAL A 153 -0.77 -6.71 12.32
N THR A 154 0.13 -6.73 11.35
CA THR A 154 1.31 -7.59 11.45
C THR A 154 2.28 -7.04 12.49
N GLN A 155 2.77 -7.96 13.31
CA GLN A 155 3.77 -7.71 14.35
C GLN A 155 4.94 -8.65 14.06
N MET A 156 6.04 -8.12 13.52
CA MET A 156 7.16 -8.93 13.06
C MET A 156 7.88 -9.67 14.19
N GLY A 157 7.88 -9.13 15.39
CA GLY A 157 8.56 -9.72 16.52
C GLY A 157 7.64 -10.18 17.65
N SER A 158 8.15 -11.01 18.53
CA SER A 158 7.59 -11.23 19.87
C SER A 158 7.64 -9.93 20.69
N HIS A 159 7.07 -9.92 21.87
CA HIS A 159 7.16 -8.78 22.79
C HIS A 159 8.60 -8.39 23.18
N THR A 160 9.59 -9.25 22.90
CA THR A 160 11.02 -8.99 23.10
C THR A 160 11.77 -8.74 21.78
N GLY A 161 11.08 -8.74 20.62
CA GLY A 161 11.67 -8.48 19.31
C GLY A 161 12.18 -9.71 18.57
N GLY A 162 12.15 -10.90 19.18
CA GLY A 162 12.52 -12.17 18.53
C GLY A 162 11.36 -12.81 17.76
N THR A 163 11.43 -14.12 17.58
CA THR A 163 10.38 -14.97 17.01
C THR A 163 9.59 -15.64 18.13
N PRO A 164 8.30 -15.97 17.97
CA PRO A 164 7.44 -15.67 16.85
C PRO A 164 6.80 -14.29 16.93
N GLY A 165 6.53 -13.69 15.78
CA GLY A 165 5.60 -12.57 15.63
C GLY A 165 4.14 -13.00 15.73
N ARG A 166 3.22 -12.09 15.40
CA ARG A 166 1.76 -12.34 15.40
C ARG A 166 1.07 -11.43 14.36
N VAL A 167 -0.21 -11.71 14.15
CA VAL A 167 -1.15 -10.76 13.59
C VAL A 167 -2.09 -10.34 14.73
N ALA A 168 -1.94 -9.11 15.20
CA ALA A 168 -2.80 -8.54 16.24
C ALA A 168 -4.14 -8.10 15.64
N GLU A 169 -5.25 -8.36 16.32
CA GLU A 169 -6.59 -7.99 15.88
C GLU A 169 -7.18 -6.94 16.81
N PHE A 170 -7.60 -5.83 16.22
CA PHE A 170 -8.31 -4.74 16.89
C PHE A 170 -9.74 -4.68 16.39
N ASP A 171 -10.70 -4.52 17.29
CA ASP A 171 -12.11 -4.34 16.96
C ASP A 171 -12.42 -2.90 16.47
N ALA A 172 -13.69 -2.63 16.17
CA ALA A 172 -14.16 -1.31 15.73
C ALA A 172 -13.98 -0.21 16.80
N ASN A 173 -13.81 -0.58 18.07
CA ASN A 173 -13.50 0.34 19.15
C ASN A 173 -11.98 0.48 19.39
N LEU A 174 -11.17 -0.12 18.50
CA LEU A 174 -9.71 -0.14 18.55
C LEU A 174 -9.16 -0.83 19.81
N GLN A 175 -9.92 -1.79 20.35
CA GLN A 175 -9.46 -2.64 21.46
C GLN A 175 -8.82 -3.91 20.91
N LEU A 176 -7.68 -4.30 21.46
CA LEU A 176 -7.01 -5.55 21.12
C LEU A 176 -7.90 -6.73 21.54
N THR A 177 -8.31 -7.55 20.58
CA THR A 177 -9.19 -8.71 20.78
C THR A 177 -8.47 -10.05 20.70
N GLY A 178 -7.30 -10.08 20.05
CA GLY A 178 -6.50 -11.29 19.92
C GLY A 178 -5.19 -11.06 19.19
N GLU A 179 -4.30 -12.05 19.28
CA GLU A 179 -3.01 -12.08 18.55
C GLU A 179 -2.84 -13.48 17.97
N TRP A 180 -2.80 -13.55 16.64
CA TRP A 180 -2.95 -14.78 15.87
C TRP A 180 -1.68 -15.20 15.13
N PRO A 181 -1.50 -16.49 14.82
CA PRO A 181 -2.33 -17.60 15.29
C PRO A 181 -2.17 -17.82 16.79
N ALA A 182 -3.14 -18.49 17.43
CA ALA A 182 -3.04 -18.81 18.85
C ALA A 182 -1.82 -19.70 19.16
N ASP A 183 -1.48 -20.57 18.20
CA ASP A 183 -0.30 -21.45 18.22
C ASP A 183 0.56 -21.15 16.99
N PRO A 184 1.50 -20.18 17.08
CA PRO A 184 2.33 -19.79 15.95
C PRO A 184 3.49 -20.76 15.72
N PRO A 185 4.06 -20.79 14.50
CA PRO A 185 5.33 -21.43 14.26
C PRO A 185 6.43 -20.85 15.17
N GLU A 186 7.12 -21.70 15.91
CA GLU A 186 8.07 -21.26 16.95
C GLU A 186 9.29 -20.51 16.40
N HIS A 187 9.75 -20.87 15.19
CA HIS A 187 11.08 -20.46 14.72
C HIS A 187 11.07 -19.50 13.55
N ASP A 188 10.02 -19.49 12.72
CA ASP A 188 10.09 -18.85 11.39
C ASP A 188 8.96 -17.88 11.11
N PHE A 189 8.28 -17.37 12.13
CA PHE A 189 7.12 -16.52 11.94
C PHE A 189 7.43 -15.06 12.29
N ASN A 190 7.70 -14.27 11.25
CA ASN A 190 7.99 -12.83 11.32
C ASN A 190 7.17 -12.09 10.25
N PRO A 191 5.84 -11.99 10.41
CA PRO A 191 4.94 -11.44 9.39
C PRO A 191 5.16 -9.95 9.19
N HIS A 192 5.44 -9.56 7.94
CA HIS A 192 5.59 -8.19 7.48
C HIS A 192 4.35 -7.79 6.66
N GLY A 193 4.34 -7.98 5.35
CA GLY A 193 3.19 -7.66 4.50
C GLY A 193 1.99 -8.57 4.73
N ILE A 194 0.78 -8.01 4.58
CA ILE A 194 -0.50 -8.72 4.71
C ILE A 194 -1.44 -8.37 3.55
N SER A 195 -2.18 -9.36 3.06
CA SER A 195 -3.21 -9.17 2.04
C SER A 195 -4.36 -10.16 2.23
N ALA A 196 -5.60 -9.76 1.90
CA ALA A 196 -6.75 -10.64 2.06
C ALA A 196 -7.76 -10.56 0.92
N ARG A 197 -8.41 -11.68 0.67
CA ARG A 197 -9.58 -11.88 -0.20
C ARG A 197 -10.71 -12.47 0.63
N PRO A 198 -11.52 -11.63 1.31
CA PRO A 198 -12.61 -12.09 2.17
C PRO A 198 -13.66 -12.96 1.46
N ASP A 199 -13.86 -12.73 0.16
CA ASP A 199 -14.74 -13.53 -0.69
C ASP A 199 -14.27 -14.99 -0.86
N LEU A 200 -12.96 -15.22 -0.76
CA LEU A 200 -12.33 -16.54 -0.78
C LEU A 200 -12.04 -17.09 0.63
N ASN A 201 -12.36 -16.35 1.69
CA ASN A 201 -11.92 -16.64 3.06
C ASN A 201 -10.39 -16.82 3.17
N LEU A 202 -9.65 -16.03 2.41
CA LEU A 202 -8.21 -16.15 2.23
C LEU A 202 -7.50 -14.91 2.75
N MET A 203 -6.45 -15.12 3.50
CA MET A 203 -5.45 -14.12 3.87
C MET A 203 -4.06 -14.70 3.62
N VAL A 204 -3.10 -13.86 3.30
CA VAL A 204 -1.68 -14.21 3.19
C VAL A 204 -0.83 -13.21 3.96
N THR A 205 0.26 -13.70 4.55
CA THR A 205 1.32 -12.87 5.12
C THR A 205 2.66 -13.30 4.55
N ALA A 206 3.57 -12.34 4.40
CA ALA A 206 4.95 -12.58 4.03
C ALA A 206 5.84 -12.52 5.27
N ASP A 207 6.69 -13.53 5.47
CA ASP A 207 7.70 -13.51 6.52
C ASP A 207 9.00 -12.91 5.94
N PHE A 208 9.44 -11.78 6.48
CA PHE A 208 10.55 -11.01 5.92
C PHE A 208 11.91 -11.36 6.53
N MET A 209 12.07 -11.06 7.79
CA MET A 209 13.31 -11.32 8.54
C MET A 209 13.01 -11.39 10.03
N MET A 210 13.95 -11.90 10.80
CA MET A 210 13.88 -11.83 12.26
C MET A 210 14.34 -10.44 12.74
N PRO A 211 13.45 -9.57 13.24
CA PRO A 211 13.79 -8.18 13.52
C PRO A 211 14.89 -8.01 14.56
N ALA A 212 14.91 -8.92 15.57
CA ALA A 212 15.91 -8.86 16.64
C ALA A 212 17.36 -8.94 16.12
N SER A 213 17.61 -9.68 15.03
CA SER A 213 18.94 -9.74 14.43
C SER A 213 19.27 -8.51 13.58
N SER A 214 18.27 -7.98 12.84
CA SER A 214 18.45 -6.78 12.00
C SER A 214 18.50 -5.48 12.80
N LEU A 215 17.90 -5.44 13.99
CA LEU A 215 17.94 -4.29 14.89
C LEU A 215 19.07 -4.40 15.94
N ASN A 216 19.98 -5.34 15.76
CA ASN A 216 21.10 -5.63 16.66
C ASN A 216 20.70 -5.90 18.11
N VAL A 217 19.47 -6.37 18.34
CA VAL A 217 19.00 -6.83 19.67
C VAL A 217 19.61 -8.20 19.99
N ILE A 218 19.78 -9.04 18.94
CA ILE A 218 20.48 -10.32 19.00
C ILE A 218 21.64 -10.25 17.99
N PRO A 219 22.90 -10.36 18.41
CA PRO A 219 24.04 -10.31 17.50
C PRO A 219 23.98 -11.41 16.45
N GLY A 220 24.35 -11.09 15.21
CA GLY A 220 24.43 -12.01 14.06
C GLY A 220 23.91 -11.38 12.77
N ASP A 221 24.10 -12.12 11.68
CA ASP A 221 23.55 -11.69 10.38
C ASP A 221 22.02 -11.72 10.37
N PRO A 222 21.37 -10.81 9.62
CA PRO A 222 19.94 -10.83 9.46
C PRO A 222 19.45 -12.19 8.93
N LEU A 223 18.50 -12.80 9.63
CA LEU A 223 17.87 -14.05 9.20
C LEU A 223 16.74 -13.71 8.21
N LEU A 224 17.10 -13.63 6.92
CA LEU A 224 16.16 -13.40 5.84
C LEU A 224 15.21 -14.60 5.65
N ARG A 225 13.96 -14.33 5.37
CA ARG A 225 12.92 -15.34 5.15
C ARG A 225 12.45 -15.29 3.69
N GLY A 226 12.17 -16.44 3.12
CA GLY A 226 11.51 -16.63 1.83
C GLY A 226 10.22 -17.42 2.04
N ILE A 227 9.30 -16.93 2.86
CA ILE A 227 8.15 -17.70 3.33
C ILE A 227 6.87 -16.89 3.19
N ILE A 228 5.84 -17.53 2.62
CA ILE A 228 4.47 -17.00 2.59
C ILE A 228 3.58 -17.91 3.42
N ARG A 229 2.79 -17.31 4.33
CA ARG A 229 1.77 -18.04 5.09
C ARG A 229 0.40 -17.80 4.48
N VAL A 230 -0.31 -18.90 4.26
CA VAL A 230 -1.70 -18.90 3.80
C VAL A 230 -2.61 -19.17 4.98
N TRP A 231 -3.64 -18.34 5.16
CA TRP A 231 -4.51 -18.36 6.34
C TRP A 231 -5.96 -18.63 5.96
N ASP A 232 -6.67 -19.34 6.81
CA ASP A 232 -8.13 -19.21 6.90
C ASP A 232 -8.43 -17.87 7.59
N LEU A 233 -8.95 -16.91 6.84
CA LEU A 233 -9.19 -15.57 7.32
C LEU A 233 -10.20 -15.52 8.48
N ARG A 234 -11.25 -16.36 8.44
CA ARG A 234 -12.30 -16.35 9.48
C ARG A 234 -11.84 -17.02 10.77
N ARG A 235 -11.00 -18.06 10.65
CA ARG A 235 -10.48 -18.79 11.80
C ARG A 235 -9.22 -18.17 12.38
N ARG A 236 -8.60 -17.22 11.69
CA ARG A 236 -7.33 -16.62 12.11
C ARG A 236 -6.24 -17.68 12.30
N SER A 237 -6.19 -18.67 11.44
CA SER A 237 -5.23 -19.78 11.56
C SER A 237 -4.46 -19.97 10.26
N ILE A 238 -3.17 -20.30 10.38
CA ILE A 238 -2.34 -20.68 9.23
C ILE A 238 -2.78 -22.06 8.77
N VAL A 239 -3.13 -22.19 7.49
CA VAL A 239 -3.54 -23.45 6.86
C VAL A 239 -2.46 -24.02 5.96
N ARG A 240 -1.48 -23.19 5.57
CA ARG A 240 -0.36 -23.63 4.73
C ARG A 240 0.82 -22.68 4.89
N THR A 241 2.02 -23.25 4.82
CA THR A 241 3.30 -22.55 4.66
C THR A 241 3.83 -22.85 3.26
N ILE A 242 4.26 -21.82 2.56
CA ILE A 242 4.91 -21.91 1.25
C ILE A 242 6.32 -21.35 1.40
N GLU A 243 7.30 -22.24 1.30
CA GLU A 243 8.72 -21.87 1.29
C GLU A 243 9.15 -21.58 -0.14
N ILE A 244 9.91 -20.51 -0.32
CA ILE A 244 10.51 -20.08 -1.57
C ILE A 244 12.03 -20.09 -1.36
N PRO A 245 12.70 -21.23 -1.57
CA PRO A 245 14.11 -21.39 -1.15
C PRO A 245 15.10 -20.42 -1.81
N THR A 246 14.71 -19.85 -2.96
CA THR A 246 15.53 -18.86 -3.69
C THR A 246 15.20 -17.43 -3.31
N ALA A 247 14.09 -17.17 -2.61
CA ALA A 247 13.70 -15.83 -2.21
C ALA A 247 14.47 -15.41 -0.96
N LEU A 248 15.04 -14.20 -1.01
CA LEU A 248 15.77 -13.60 0.08
C LEU A 248 15.02 -12.36 0.57
N GLY A 249 14.29 -12.51 1.70
CA GLY A 249 13.52 -11.45 2.32
C GLY A 249 12.23 -11.12 1.56
N THR A 250 11.21 -11.99 1.68
CA THR A 250 9.86 -11.69 1.17
C THR A 250 9.19 -10.66 2.09
N MET A 251 9.27 -9.39 1.69
CA MET A 251 8.76 -8.27 2.50
C MET A 251 7.25 -8.12 2.34
N ASP A 252 6.75 -8.14 1.12
CA ASP A 252 5.35 -7.87 0.82
C ASP A 252 4.71 -9.02 0.02
N VAL A 253 3.39 -9.15 0.15
CA VAL A 253 2.59 -10.11 -0.62
C VAL A 253 1.24 -9.53 -0.96
N LYS A 254 0.87 -9.54 -2.23
CA LYS A 254 -0.41 -9.00 -2.71
C LYS A 254 -1.21 -10.06 -3.44
N LEU A 255 -2.38 -10.40 -2.90
CA LEU A 255 -3.36 -11.25 -3.58
C LEU A 255 -3.88 -10.53 -4.83
N ILE A 256 -3.91 -11.23 -5.96
CA ILE A 256 -4.39 -10.65 -7.21
C ILE A 256 -5.90 -10.38 -7.09
N PRO A 257 -6.34 -9.11 -7.23
CA PRO A 257 -7.75 -8.77 -7.19
C PRO A 257 -8.55 -9.59 -8.23
N LYS A 258 -9.72 -10.11 -7.82
CA LYS A 258 -10.63 -10.89 -8.68
C LYS A 258 -10.07 -12.19 -9.25
N ASP A 259 -8.83 -12.59 -8.97
CA ASP A 259 -8.33 -13.90 -9.39
C ASP A 259 -9.10 -15.02 -8.67
N PRO A 260 -9.80 -15.90 -9.41
CA PRO A 260 -10.62 -16.95 -8.78
C PRO A 260 -9.76 -18.03 -8.12
N LEU A 261 -8.49 -18.11 -8.46
CA LEU A 261 -7.56 -19.08 -7.88
C LEU A 261 -6.95 -18.59 -6.58
N GLY A 262 -7.05 -17.28 -6.26
CA GLY A 262 -6.46 -16.69 -5.08
C GLY A 262 -4.94 -16.67 -5.14
N ARG A 263 -4.35 -16.50 -6.34
CA ARG A 263 -2.91 -16.34 -6.50
C ARG A 263 -2.45 -14.99 -5.98
N ALA A 264 -1.18 -14.89 -5.65
CA ALA A 264 -0.56 -13.67 -5.15
C ALA A 264 0.79 -13.44 -5.82
N PHE A 265 1.27 -12.20 -5.73
CA PHE A 265 2.66 -11.87 -6.02
C PHE A 265 3.40 -11.55 -4.73
N THR A 266 4.66 -11.93 -4.67
CA THR A 266 5.64 -11.47 -3.69
C THR A 266 6.95 -11.18 -4.42
N ALA A 267 7.89 -10.52 -3.76
CA ALA A 267 9.21 -10.29 -4.31
C ALA A 267 10.27 -10.60 -3.25
N GLY A 268 11.39 -11.12 -3.69
CA GLY A 268 12.59 -11.24 -2.86
C GLY A 268 13.34 -9.91 -2.88
N MET A 269 13.44 -9.26 -1.73
CA MET A 269 14.06 -7.95 -1.60
C MET A 269 15.52 -7.96 -2.05
N PHE A 270 16.25 -9.03 -1.74
CA PHE A 270 17.70 -9.13 -1.96
C PHE A 270 18.10 -10.03 -3.12
N ASP A 271 17.18 -10.73 -3.77
CA ASP A 271 17.46 -11.57 -4.94
C ASP A 271 16.97 -10.97 -6.27
N GLY A 272 16.09 -9.97 -6.22
CA GLY A 272 15.61 -9.22 -7.38
C GLY A 272 14.62 -9.95 -8.26
N PHE A 273 13.92 -10.98 -7.75
CA PHE A 273 12.86 -11.66 -8.48
C PHE A 273 11.48 -11.34 -7.94
N VAL A 274 10.50 -11.26 -8.84
CA VAL A 274 9.07 -11.32 -8.51
C VAL A 274 8.60 -12.76 -8.68
N TYR A 275 7.89 -13.25 -7.66
CA TYR A 275 7.39 -14.61 -7.59
C TYR A 275 5.87 -14.63 -7.68
N LEU A 276 5.32 -15.57 -8.46
CA LEU A 276 3.90 -15.91 -8.43
C LEU A 276 3.67 -17.02 -7.41
N VAL A 277 2.74 -16.80 -6.52
CA VAL A 277 2.37 -17.70 -5.41
C VAL A 277 1.01 -18.32 -5.71
N ASP A 278 0.95 -19.65 -5.81
CA ASP A 278 -0.30 -20.42 -5.87
C ASP A 278 -0.69 -20.86 -4.46
N THR A 279 -1.64 -20.14 -3.87
CA THR A 279 -2.07 -20.39 -2.49
C THR A 279 -2.81 -21.71 -2.32
N ARG A 280 -3.44 -22.23 -3.38
CA ARG A 280 -4.18 -23.51 -3.37
C ARG A 280 -3.26 -24.71 -3.42
N ASN A 281 -2.30 -24.68 -4.34
CA ASN A 281 -1.36 -25.77 -4.52
C ASN A 281 -0.17 -25.70 -3.54
N GLY A 282 0.09 -24.52 -2.97
CA GLY A 282 1.17 -24.30 -2.03
C GLY A 282 2.54 -24.24 -2.72
N THR A 283 2.59 -23.62 -3.89
CA THR A 283 3.81 -23.47 -4.69
C THR A 283 4.07 -22.01 -5.01
N ALA A 284 5.32 -21.68 -5.25
CA ALA A 284 5.72 -20.38 -5.78
C ALA A 284 6.91 -20.56 -6.73
N HIS A 285 6.98 -19.71 -7.76
CA HIS A 285 8.09 -19.69 -8.70
C HIS A 285 8.35 -18.29 -9.22
N ALA A 286 9.58 -18.01 -9.63
CA ALA A 286 9.98 -16.73 -10.20
C ALA A 286 9.32 -16.54 -11.58
N VAL A 287 8.66 -15.40 -11.78
CA VAL A 287 7.99 -15.04 -13.04
C VAL A 287 8.57 -13.79 -13.68
N PHE A 288 9.34 -12.99 -12.95
CA PHE A 288 9.97 -11.80 -13.49
C PHE A 288 11.32 -11.52 -12.81
N ASP A 289 12.30 -11.13 -13.61
CA ASP A 289 13.64 -10.73 -13.17
C ASP A 289 13.77 -9.21 -13.23
N CYS A 290 13.81 -8.56 -12.06
CA CYS A 290 13.90 -7.11 -11.95
C CYS A 290 15.21 -6.53 -12.49
N GLU A 291 16.28 -7.34 -12.57
CA GLU A 291 17.54 -6.93 -13.20
C GLU A 291 17.37 -6.50 -14.65
N THR A 292 16.35 -7.03 -15.34
CA THR A 292 16.08 -6.70 -16.74
C THR A 292 15.55 -5.27 -16.96
N ILE A 293 15.02 -4.64 -15.91
CA ILE A 293 14.44 -3.29 -15.99
C ILE A 293 15.23 -2.24 -15.21
N VAL A 294 16.15 -2.66 -14.34
CA VAL A 294 17.07 -1.74 -13.69
C VAL A 294 18.13 -1.36 -14.75
N PRO A 295 18.26 -0.10 -15.16
CA PRO A 295 19.34 0.31 -16.02
C PRO A 295 20.66 0.04 -15.28
N HIS A 296 21.74 -0.24 -16.02
CA HIS A 296 23.09 -0.62 -15.52
C HIS A 296 23.67 0.37 -14.48
N ILE A 297 22.90 0.65 -13.44
CA ILE A 297 23.35 1.36 -12.24
C ILE A 297 24.05 0.30 -11.40
N PRO A 298 25.29 0.50 -10.99
CA PRO A 298 25.94 -0.40 -10.05
C PRO A 298 25.23 -0.28 -8.69
N VAL A 299 24.20 -1.09 -8.50
CA VAL A 299 23.52 -1.21 -7.20
C VAL A 299 24.07 -2.43 -6.47
N PRO A 300 24.32 -2.35 -5.14
CA PRO A 300 24.87 -3.46 -4.37
C PRO A 300 23.95 -4.71 -4.38
N VAL A 301 22.64 -4.50 -4.44
CA VAL A 301 21.65 -5.58 -4.42
C VAL A 301 21.09 -5.80 -5.82
N ARG A 302 21.11 -7.05 -6.25
CA ARG A 302 20.57 -7.48 -7.53
C ARG A 302 19.10 -7.01 -7.70
N GLY A 303 18.75 -6.58 -8.92
CA GLY A 303 17.40 -6.13 -9.25
C GLY A 303 16.98 -4.82 -8.58
N GLY A 304 17.90 -4.06 -7.97
CA GLY A 304 17.64 -2.74 -7.41
C GLY A 304 16.90 -2.75 -6.07
N MET A 305 16.82 -3.90 -5.38
CA MET A 305 16.19 -4.08 -4.08
C MET A 305 14.67 -3.83 -4.11
N THR A 306 13.91 -4.83 -4.56
CA THR A 306 12.44 -4.72 -4.67
C THR A 306 11.80 -4.59 -3.30
N GLN A 307 10.93 -3.59 -3.15
CA GLN A 307 10.25 -3.23 -1.90
C GLN A 307 8.75 -3.53 -1.96
N LEU A 308 7.93 -2.64 -1.38
CA LEU A 308 6.49 -2.79 -1.32
C LEU A 308 5.84 -2.73 -2.71
N MET A 309 4.70 -3.36 -2.80
CA MET A 309 3.92 -3.52 -4.02
C MET A 309 2.53 -2.92 -3.89
N ALA A 310 1.99 -2.44 -5.01
CA ALA A 310 0.62 -1.99 -5.14
C ALA A 310 -0.02 -2.59 -6.39
N MET A 311 -1.31 -2.91 -6.31
CA MET A 311 -2.08 -3.38 -7.45
C MET A 311 -3.33 -2.52 -7.65
N PRO A 312 -3.61 -2.06 -8.87
CA PRO A 312 -4.91 -1.50 -9.22
C PRO A 312 -6.04 -2.52 -8.98
N ARG A 313 -7.24 -2.02 -8.75
CA ARG A 313 -8.43 -2.87 -8.51
C ARG A 313 -8.78 -3.81 -9.67
N ALA A 314 -8.32 -3.49 -10.88
CA ALA A 314 -8.46 -4.36 -12.03
C ALA A 314 -7.68 -5.67 -11.87
N GLY A 315 -6.55 -5.66 -11.15
CA GLY A 315 -5.67 -6.79 -10.94
C GLY A 315 -4.86 -7.16 -12.19
N ASP A 316 -4.66 -6.18 -13.08
CA ASP A 316 -3.94 -6.35 -14.35
C ASP A 316 -2.57 -5.67 -14.38
N ARG A 317 -2.19 -5.02 -13.27
CA ARG A 317 -0.89 -4.35 -13.10
C ARG A 317 -0.33 -4.64 -11.71
N LEU A 318 1.00 -4.77 -11.66
CA LEU A 318 1.78 -4.81 -10.42
C LEU A 318 2.76 -3.64 -10.44
N ILE A 319 2.69 -2.78 -9.43
CA ILE A 319 3.59 -1.64 -9.25
C ILE A 319 4.46 -1.90 -8.02
N PHE A 320 5.74 -1.60 -8.07
CA PHE A 320 6.67 -1.86 -6.95
C PHE A 320 7.83 -0.87 -6.93
N GLY A 321 8.32 -0.61 -5.73
CA GLY A 321 9.54 0.16 -5.51
C GLY A 321 10.79 -0.65 -5.82
N LEU A 322 11.78 -0.02 -6.46
CA LEU A 322 13.15 -0.50 -6.64
C LEU A 322 14.07 0.43 -5.84
N PHE A 323 14.18 0.13 -4.58
CA PHE A 323 14.68 1.00 -3.53
C PHE A 323 16.07 1.57 -3.80
N GLN A 324 17.08 0.71 -3.99
CA GLN A 324 18.44 1.16 -4.28
C GLN A 324 18.62 1.72 -5.68
N ALA A 325 17.77 1.35 -6.61
CA ALA A 325 17.76 1.92 -7.96
C ALA A 325 17.09 3.30 -8.02
N GLY A 326 16.40 3.72 -6.95
CA GLY A 326 15.64 4.97 -6.92
C GLY A 326 14.53 5.02 -7.96
N GLN A 327 13.89 3.89 -8.22
CA GLN A 327 12.91 3.74 -9.31
C GLN A 327 11.62 3.09 -8.83
N VAL A 328 10.54 3.33 -9.56
CA VAL A 328 9.28 2.60 -9.44
C VAL A 328 8.98 1.90 -10.75
N GLY A 329 8.84 0.57 -10.68
CA GLY A 329 8.52 -0.29 -11.80
C GLY A 329 7.04 -0.65 -11.86
N MET A 330 6.54 -0.94 -13.06
CA MET A 330 5.20 -1.47 -13.28
C MET A 330 5.24 -2.60 -14.31
N LEU A 331 4.57 -3.71 -13.98
CA LEU A 331 4.36 -4.86 -14.86
C LEU A 331 2.91 -4.93 -15.29
N ASP A 332 2.67 -5.36 -16.52
CA ASP A 332 1.41 -5.93 -16.98
C ASP A 332 1.36 -7.39 -16.51
N ILE A 333 0.39 -7.71 -15.69
CA ILE A 333 0.15 -9.03 -15.12
C ILE A 333 -1.18 -9.63 -15.59
N SER A 334 -1.68 -9.19 -16.75
CA SER A 334 -2.89 -9.77 -17.37
C SER A 334 -2.75 -11.27 -17.62
N ASP A 335 -1.52 -11.72 -17.88
CA ASP A 335 -1.09 -13.11 -17.72
C ASP A 335 -0.13 -13.19 -16.54
N PRO A 336 -0.56 -13.67 -15.37
CA PRO A 336 0.29 -13.72 -14.18
C PRO A 336 1.51 -14.62 -14.29
N GLU A 337 1.49 -15.60 -15.20
CA GLU A 337 2.62 -16.49 -15.45
C GLU A 337 3.73 -15.84 -16.30
N HIS A 338 3.37 -14.82 -17.09
CA HIS A 338 4.29 -14.16 -18.00
C HIS A 338 4.17 -12.61 -17.90
N PRO A 339 4.51 -12.02 -16.74
CA PRO A 339 4.49 -10.57 -16.57
C PRO A 339 5.44 -9.89 -17.55
N VAL A 340 5.03 -8.72 -18.06
CA VAL A 340 5.87 -7.92 -18.95
C VAL A 340 5.97 -6.48 -18.42
N GLN A 341 7.14 -5.85 -18.64
CA GLN A 341 7.33 -4.45 -18.24
C GLN A 341 6.30 -3.54 -18.94
N ALA A 342 5.54 -2.78 -18.14
CA ALA A 342 4.57 -1.79 -18.63
C ALA A 342 5.00 -0.35 -18.38
N GLY A 343 5.89 -0.11 -17.41
CA GLY A 343 6.39 1.22 -17.11
C GLY A 343 7.53 1.21 -16.11
N ILE A 344 8.29 2.30 -16.12
CA ILE A 344 9.30 2.59 -15.12
C ILE A 344 9.43 4.10 -15.00
N VAL A 345 9.66 4.61 -13.78
CA VAL A 345 9.98 6.00 -13.53
C VAL A 345 11.19 6.09 -12.60
N ASN A 346 12.12 6.96 -12.95
CA ASN A 346 13.32 7.23 -12.15
C ASN A 346 13.05 8.46 -11.25
N LEU A 347 13.26 8.30 -9.96
CA LEU A 347 13.10 9.35 -8.94
C LEU A 347 14.44 9.94 -8.50
N GLY A 348 15.56 9.27 -8.79
CA GLY A 348 16.90 9.61 -8.34
C GLY A 348 17.49 8.51 -7.46
N VAL A 349 18.82 8.44 -7.41
CA VAL A 349 19.54 7.35 -6.69
C VAL A 349 19.31 7.39 -5.17
N ASP A 350 19.03 8.58 -4.61
CA ASP A 350 18.82 8.75 -3.17
C ASP A 350 17.32 8.74 -2.79
N ALA A 351 16.43 8.46 -3.75
CA ALA A 351 14.97 8.56 -3.54
C ALA A 351 14.37 7.39 -2.76
N GLY A 352 15.07 6.25 -2.66
CA GLY A 352 14.67 5.09 -1.85
C GLY A 352 13.17 4.77 -1.80
N PRO A 353 12.47 4.55 -2.96
CA PRO A 353 11.03 4.34 -2.97
C PRO A 353 10.66 3.08 -2.18
N HIS A 354 10.08 3.27 -1.01
CA HIS A 354 9.70 2.20 -0.10
C HIS A 354 8.18 2.11 0.01
N MET A 355 7.54 3.03 0.76
CA MET A 355 6.08 3.02 0.87
C MET A 355 5.45 3.56 -0.40
N ILE A 356 4.56 2.79 -0.98
CA ILE A 356 3.80 3.16 -2.17
C ILE A 356 2.31 2.90 -1.93
N ALA A 357 1.46 3.84 -2.28
CA ALA A 357 0.01 3.71 -2.12
C ALA A 357 -0.75 4.30 -3.31
N LEU A 358 -1.67 3.51 -3.87
CA LEU A 358 -2.56 3.94 -4.95
C LEU A 358 -3.75 4.72 -4.42
N THR A 359 -4.17 5.75 -5.15
CA THR A 359 -5.46 6.39 -4.96
C THR A 359 -6.63 5.45 -5.26
N ASP A 360 -7.81 5.73 -4.72
CA ASP A 360 -9.02 4.92 -4.95
C ASP A 360 -9.41 4.81 -6.43
N ASP A 361 -9.03 5.78 -7.26
CA ASP A 361 -9.27 5.77 -8.71
C ASP A 361 -8.16 5.09 -9.51
N ASP A 362 -7.14 4.54 -8.84
CA ASP A 362 -5.96 3.89 -9.42
C ASP A 362 -5.12 4.79 -10.37
N LYS A 363 -5.29 6.14 -10.32
CA LYS A 363 -4.63 7.06 -11.26
C LYS A 363 -3.37 7.72 -10.71
N ARG A 364 -3.20 7.74 -9.40
CA ARG A 364 -2.04 8.32 -8.73
C ARG A 364 -1.45 7.32 -7.74
N LEU A 365 -0.14 7.28 -7.70
CA LEU A 365 0.62 6.53 -6.72
C LEU A 365 1.40 7.54 -5.88
N VAL A 366 1.20 7.55 -4.59
CA VAL A 366 2.03 8.30 -3.65
C VAL A 366 3.22 7.42 -3.28
N VAL A 367 4.40 8.02 -3.27
CA VAL A 367 5.66 7.34 -2.93
C VAL A 367 6.38 8.15 -1.87
N SER A 368 6.78 7.50 -0.78
CA SER A 368 7.72 8.08 0.17
C SER A 368 9.04 7.30 0.14
N ASP A 369 10.12 8.01 0.38
CA ASP A 369 11.38 7.35 0.61
C ASP A 369 11.48 6.86 2.06
N TYR A 370 12.31 5.86 2.26
CA TYR A 370 12.64 5.41 3.60
C TYR A 370 13.94 4.61 3.57
N PHE A 371 14.93 5.12 4.28
CA PHE A 371 16.17 4.39 4.48
C PHE A 371 16.38 4.12 5.98
N LEU A 372 16.54 2.85 6.28
CA LEU A 372 17.01 2.39 7.57
C LEU A 372 18.12 1.38 7.29
N ASN A 373 19.35 1.80 7.47
CA ASN A 373 20.53 0.97 7.30
C ASN A 373 21.19 0.75 8.66
N GLU A 374 21.70 -0.44 8.87
CA GLU A 374 22.55 -0.79 10.01
C GLU A 374 23.96 -1.02 9.50
N ASP A 375 24.96 -0.36 10.14
CA ASP A 375 26.36 -0.59 9.82
C ASP A 375 26.93 -1.81 10.55
N ASP A 376 28.17 -2.19 10.23
CA ASP A 376 28.86 -3.32 10.83
C ASP A 376 29.03 -3.22 12.36
N PHE A 377 28.76 -2.05 12.93
CA PHE A 377 28.82 -1.79 14.37
C PHE A 377 27.45 -1.80 15.04
N GLY A 378 26.39 -2.10 14.29
CA GLY A 378 25.01 -2.09 14.76
C GLY A 378 24.43 -0.70 14.96
N LYS A 379 25.02 0.32 14.35
CA LYS A 379 24.47 1.67 14.39
C LYS A 379 23.49 1.87 13.23
N ILE A 380 22.32 2.37 13.58
CA ILE A 380 21.27 2.63 12.61
C ILE A 380 21.49 4.00 11.97
N HIS A 381 21.46 4.03 10.64
CA HIS A 381 21.56 5.20 9.81
C HIS A 381 20.24 5.44 9.07
N PHE A 382 19.90 6.72 8.90
CA PHE A 382 18.67 7.16 8.26
C PHE A 382 19.05 8.08 7.10
N GLU A 383 19.22 7.48 5.95
CA GLU A 383 19.63 8.14 4.72
C GLU A 383 18.39 8.44 3.85
N GLY A 384 18.59 8.89 2.64
CA GLY A 384 17.54 9.18 1.69
C GLY A 384 17.35 10.68 1.45
N ASP A 385 16.58 11.00 0.43
CA ASP A 385 16.30 12.38 0.06
C ASP A 385 15.13 13.00 0.83
N HIS A 386 14.36 12.17 1.56
CA HIS A 386 13.23 12.53 2.42
C HIS A 386 12.11 13.27 1.68
N HIS A 387 11.84 12.88 0.46
CA HIS A 387 10.75 13.43 -0.34
C HIS A 387 9.53 12.54 -0.37
N VAL A 388 8.36 13.17 -0.49
CA VAL A 388 7.10 12.50 -0.85
C VAL A 388 6.71 12.98 -2.23
N ARG A 389 6.52 12.01 -3.15
CA ARG A 389 6.26 12.26 -4.57
C ARG A 389 4.96 11.60 -5.03
N VAL A 390 4.42 12.07 -6.14
CA VAL A 390 3.28 11.48 -6.81
C VAL A 390 3.67 11.04 -8.21
N ILE A 391 3.28 9.82 -8.55
CA ILE A 391 3.43 9.24 -9.87
C ILE A 391 2.04 9.09 -10.50
N ARG A 392 1.87 9.57 -11.72
CA ARG A 392 0.69 9.31 -12.54
C ARG A 392 0.75 7.90 -13.08
N VAL A 393 -0.33 7.16 -12.88
CA VAL A 393 -0.46 5.78 -13.33
C VAL A 393 -1.34 5.74 -14.57
N PHE A 394 -0.79 5.23 -15.66
CA PHE A 394 -1.49 5.01 -16.92
C PHE A 394 -1.53 3.52 -17.22
N ARG A 395 -2.40 3.11 -18.13
CA ARG A 395 -2.48 1.71 -18.52
C ARG A 395 -1.12 1.12 -18.95
N ASN A 396 -0.33 1.88 -19.69
CA ASN A 396 0.94 1.44 -20.28
C ASN A 396 2.09 2.39 -19.94
N GLY A 397 2.15 2.87 -18.70
CA GLY A 397 3.25 3.73 -18.28
C GLY A 397 3.06 4.40 -16.94
N LEU A 398 4.13 4.96 -16.44
CA LEU A 398 4.23 5.75 -15.24
C LEU A 398 4.85 7.11 -15.58
N ALA A 399 4.40 8.18 -14.92
CA ALA A 399 5.03 9.50 -15.08
C ALA A 399 5.02 10.27 -13.75
N LEU A 400 6.15 10.88 -13.41
CA LEU A 400 6.27 11.72 -12.23
C LEU A 400 5.37 12.96 -12.36
N ASP A 401 4.52 13.23 -11.36
CA ASP A 401 3.78 14.50 -11.27
C ASP A 401 4.71 15.59 -10.69
N ARG A 402 5.30 16.37 -11.56
CA ARG A 402 6.24 17.43 -11.16
C ARG A 402 5.61 18.60 -10.39
N ARG A 403 4.29 18.62 -10.24
CA ARG A 403 3.59 19.62 -9.43
C ARG A 403 3.53 19.22 -7.95
N PHE A 404 3.84 17.93 -7.66
CA PHE A 404 3.81 17.40 -6.31
C PHE A 404 5.18 16.82 -5.95
N ASP A 405 5.87 17.55 -5.11
CA ASP A 405 7.15 17.14 -4.54
C ASP A 405 7.29 17.84 -3.17
N VAL A 406 7.25 17.06 -2.10
CA VAL A 406 7.30 17.60 -0.73
C VAL A 406 8.60 17.17 -0.08
N ASP A 407 9.50 18.13 0.09
CA ASP A 407 10.79 17.95 0.73
C ASP A 407 10.65 18.06 2.26
N PHE A 408 10.74 16.94 2.94
CA PHE A 408 10.62 16.85 4.40
C PHE A 408 11.85 17.40 5.15
N ASN A 409 12.97 17.65 4.47
CA ASN A 409 14.11 18.32 5.07
C ASN A 409 13.83 19.80 5.37
N THR A 410 12.90 20.40 4.63
CA THR A 410 12.64 21.85 4.69
C THR A 410 11.19 22.23 4.97
N ALA A 411 10.25 21.28 4.92
CA ALA A 411 8.81 21.56 5.00
C ALA A 411 8.33 22.00 6.39
N PHE A 412 9.07 21.73 7.46
CA PHE A 412 8.61 21.89 8.84
C PHE A 412 9.47 22.88 9.64
N ALA A 413 8.80 23.75 10.41
CA ALA A 413 9.48 24.70 11.30
C ALA A 413 10.24 24.01 12.46
N THR A 414 9.90 22.76 12.76
CA THR A 414 10.55 21.92 13.79
C THR A 414 11.91 21.38 13.36
N GLY A 415 12.25 21.46 12.07
CA GLY A 415 13.47 20.93 11.49
C GLY A 415 13.21 19.79 10.49
N PRO A 416 14.29 19.16 9.99
CA PRO A 416 14.20 18.03 9.07
C PRO A 416 13.45 16.84 9.64
N ALA A 417 12.65 16.19 8.80
CA ALA A 417 11.89 15.01 9.15
C ALA A 417 12.04 13.90 8.09
N ARG A 418 11.69 12.68 8.46
CA ARG A 418 11.69 11.52 7.58
C ARG A 418 10.27 11.05 7.34
N PRO A 419 9.78 11.12 6.10
CA PRO A 419 8.47 10.57 5.74
C PRO A 419 8.52 9.05 5.66
N HIS A 420 7.39 8.37 5.97
CA HIS A 420 7.29 6.93 5.71
C HIS A 420 5.86 6.53 5.34
N GLY A 421 5.01 6.19 6.31
CA GLY A 421 3.65 5.72 6.07
C GLY A 421 2.81 6.79 5.38
N VAL A 422 2.04 6.40 4.35
CA VAL A 422 1.17 7.32 3.62
C VAL A 422 -0.25 6.77 3.52
N ALA A 423 -1.23 7.65 3.60
CA ALA A 423 -2.64 7.32 3.37
C ALA A 423 -3.39 8.53 2.80
N MET A 424 -4.42 8.27 1.98
CA MET A 424 -5.14 9.31 1.27
C MET A 424 -6.64 9.28 1.56
N LYS A 425 -7.21 10.49 1.78
CA LYS A 425 -8.64 10.68 2.03
C LYS A 425 -9.24 11.87 1.29
#